data_3834f37bdda15a1f0f6d2b209cf0753c
#
_entry.id   3834f37bdda15a1f0f6d2b209cf0753c
#
_cell.length_a   1.000
_cell.length_b   1.000
_cell.length_c   1.000
_cell.angle_alpha   90.00
_cell.angle_beta   90.00
_cell.angle_gamma   90.00
#
_symmetry.space_group_name_H-M   'P 1'
#
loop_
_entity.id
_entity.type
_entity.pdbx_description
1 polymer ?
#
loop_
_entity_poly.entity_id
_entity_poly.type
_entity_poly.pdbx_seq_one_letter_code
_entity_poly.pdbx_strand_id
1 'polypeptide(L)'
;WLAFPMGGQERQAAIEFGAGGTNQSGAVESQMEGLKTHLEGMTLRPGRGIWDLEFLDQHTDCMTEREKGIFQAALEIEKPHSVMEVVNLSCNLDKFVLYDGISSHEELGRRVLESEEMSEKTALYLDYGAAGEKYAGSHAGCFTDLGYVARTGEALEPLYDGEYLPKPGYDKSCII
;
A
#
# COMPACT_ATOMS: atom_id res chain seq x y z
N TRP A 1 17.13 10.91 -14.88
CA TRP A 1 16.46 9.65 -14.52
C TRP A 1 17.37 8.87 -13.61
N LEU A 2 16.93 8.52 -12.42
CA LEU A 2 17.67 7.68 -11.49
C LEU A 2 17.10 6.26 -11.58
N ALA A 3 17.95 5.27 -11.82
CA ALA A 3 17.59 3.87 -11.80
C ALA A 3 17.80 3.28 -10.40
N PHE A 4 16.90 2.45 -9.93
CA PHE A 4 17.01 1.76 -8.64
C PHE A 4 17.11 0.24 -8.89
N PRO A 5 17.82 -0.50 -8.01
CA PRO A 5 18.64 -0.01 -6.90
C PRO A 5 19.93 0.68 -7.38
N MET A 6 20.34 1.75 -6.68
CA MET A 6 21.54 2.51 -7.01
C MET A 6 22.78 1.92 -6.37
N GLY A 7 23.91 1.91 -7.12
CA GLY A 7 25.22 1.60 -6.58
C GLY A 7 25.72 2.70 -5.62
N GLY A 8 26.65 2.36 -4.72
CA GLY A 8 27.13 3.29 -3.69
C GLY A 8 27.68 4.62 -4.23
N GLN A 9 28.35 4.63 -5.40
CA GLN A 9 28.87 5.84 -6.01
C GLN A 9 27.78 6.71 -6.66
N GLU A 10 26.79 6.08 -7.30
CA GLU A 10 25.65 6.78 -7.89
C GLU A 10 24.77 7.42 -6.81
N ARG A 11 24.65 6.75 -5.67
CA ARG A 11 23.96 7.24 -4.49
C ARG A 11 24.61 8.51 -3.94
N GLN A 12 25.95 8.52 -3.80
CA GLN A 12 26.68 9.67 -3.33
C GLN A 12 26.53 10.88 -4.27
N ALA A 13 26.60 10.66 -5.58
CA ALA A 13 26.40 11.70 -6.58
C ALA A 13 24.96 12.28 -6.55
N ALA A 14 23.96 11.42 -6.33
CA ALA A 14 22.56 11.85 -6.22
C ALA A 14 22.31 12.68 -4.95
N ILE A 15 22.96 12.35 -3.83
CA ILE A 15 22.89 13.13 -2.58
C ILE A 15 23.53 14.51 -2.76
N GLU A 16 24.68 14.59 -3.41
CA GLU A 16 25.38 15.86 -3.70
C GLU A 16 24.57 16.75 -4.64
N PHE A 17 23.93 16.17 -5.65
CA PHE A 17 23.06 16.91 -6.58
C PHE A 17 21.77 17.39 -5.89
N GLY A 18 21.16 16.58 -5.01
CA GLY A 18 19.94 16.94 -4.27
C GLY A 18 20.15 18.01 -3.20
N ALA A 19 21.36 18.18 -2.69
CA ALA A 19 21.68 19.20 -1.68
C ALA A 19 21.78 20.63 -2.25
N GLY A 20 21.86 20.79 -3.58
CA GLY A 20 22.06 22.08 -4.26
C GLY A 20 20.91 22.59 -5.13
N GLY A 21 19.80 21.87 -5.25
CA GLY A 21 18.79 22.15 -6.28
C GLY A 21 17.36 22.31 -5.78
N THR A 22 16.80 23.47 -6.06
CA THR A 22 15.36 23.76 -6.09
C THR A 22 14.54 22.65 -6.76
N ASN A 23 13.49 22.20 -6.08
CA ASN A 23 12.26 21.53 -6.57
C ASN A 23 12.31 20.99 -8.01
N GLN A 24 13.03 19.92 -8.25
CA GLN A 24 12.77 19.06 -9.39
C GLN A 24 12.24 17.74 -8.86
N SER A 25 10.91 17.59 -8.96
CA SER A 25 10.20 16.33 -8.87
C SER A 25 10.77 15.37 -9.91
N GLY A 26 11.84 14.65 -9.55
CA GLY A 26 12.38 13.58 -10.39
C GLY A 26 11.38 12.42 -10.33
N ALA A 27 10.68 12.15 -11.45
CA ALA A 27 9.89 10.96 -11.60
C ALA A 27 10.80 9.75 -11.39
N VAL A 28 10.52 8.97 -10.35
CA VAL A 28 11.23 7.72 -10.05
C VAL A 28 10.60 6.62 -10.86
N GLU A 29 11.38 5.95 -11.69
CA GLU A 29 10.92 4.77 -12.40
C GLU A 29 10.86 3.59 -11.44
N SER A 30 9.67 3.29 -10.93
CA SER A 30 9.37 2.09 -10.15
C SER A 30 8.97 0.95 -11.08
N GLN A 31 9.32 -0.30 -10.75
CA GLN A 31 8.86 -1.48 -11.47
C GLN A 31 7.35 -1.70 -11.32
N MET A 32 6.71 -1.14 -10.30
CA MET A 32 5.26 -1.11 -10.14
C MET A 32 4.66 0.09 -10.88
N GLU A 33 3.98 -0.15 -12.01
CA GLU A 33 3.32 0.92 -12.78
C GLU A 33 2.30 1.73 -11.95
N GLY A 34 1.54 1.08 -11.08
CA GLY A 34 0.59 1.72 -10.18
C GLY A 34 1.24 2.65 -9.15
N LEU A 35 2.43 2.32 -8.68
CA LEU A 35 3.17 3.13 -7.72
C LEU A 35 3.65 4.45 -8.32
N LYS A 36 4.05 4.48 -9.59
CA LYS A 36 4.46 5.71 -10.30
C LYS A 36 3.40 6.80 -10.18
N THR A 37 2.15 6.45 -10.44
CA THR A 37 1.03 7.41 -10.41
C THR A 37 0.85 8.00 -9.02
N HIS A 38 1.04 7.21 -7.96
CA HIS A 38 0.90 7.68 -6.58
C HIS A 38 2.08 8.50 -6.08
N LEU A 39 3.29 8.24 -6.60
CA LEU A 39 4.50 9.00 -6.24
C LEU A 39 4.64 10.31 -7.02
N GLU A 40 3.93 10.47 -8.15
CA GLU A 40 4.01 11.66 -8.98
C GLU A 40 3.53 12.90 -8.21
N GLY A 41 4.41 13.90 -8.12
CA GLY A 41 4.12 15.14 -7.40
C GLY A 41 4.34 15.10 -5.89
N MET A 42 4.72 13.96 -5.29
CA MET A 42 5.05 13.89 -3.87
C MET A 42 6.36 14.61 -3.55
N THR A 43 6.39 15.28 -2.40
CA THR A 43 7.58 15.97 -1.91
C THR A 43 8.54 14.99 -1.27
N LEU A 44 9.79 15.02 -1.73
CA LEU A 44 10.89 14.29 -1.10
C LEU A 44 11.43 15.06 0.11
N ARG A 45 11.78 14.34 1.17
CA ARG A 45 12.42 14.94 2.34
C ARG A 45 13.84 15.41 1.97
N PRO A 46 14.24 16.65 2.35
CA PRO A 46 15.59 17.14 2.12
C PRO A 46 16.65 16.19 2.72
N GLY A 47 17.60 15.76 1.90
CA GLY A 47 18.73 14.91 2.29
C GLY A 47 18.39 13.44 2.60
N ARG A 48 17.12 13.05 2.59
CA ARG A 48 16.68 11.67 2.90
C ARG A 48 15.71 11.05 1.90
N GLY A 49 15.08 11.84 1.03
CA GLY A 49 14.06 11.34 0.12
C GLY A 49 14.53 10.23 -0.83
N ILE A 50 15.81 10.23 -1.22
CA ILE A 50 16.38 9.17 -2.07
C ILE A 50 16.45 7.85 -1.30
N TRP A 51 16.79 7.88 -0.01
CA TRP A 51 16.79 6.70 0.84
C TRP A 51 15.40 6.12 1.06
N ASP A 52 14.41 7.00 1.21
CA ASP A 52 12.99 6.58 1.33
C ASP A 52 12.53 5.85 0.07
N LEU A 53 12.91 6.35 -1.10
CA LEU A 53 12.58 5.73 -2.39
C LEU A 53 13.34 4.42 -2.62
N GLU A 54 14.63 4.37 -2.27
CA GLU A 54 15.41 3.14 -2.38
C GLU A 54 14.86 2.04 -1.46
N PHE A 55 14.48 2.40 -0.23
CA PHE A 55 13.84 1.46 0.68
C PHE A 55 12.51 0.95 0.11
N LEU A 56 11.68 1.86 -0.41
CA LEU A 56 10.39 1.49 -0.99
C LEU A 56 10.55 0.54 -2.19
N ASP A 57 11.51 0.83 -3.07
CA ASP A 57 11.80 0.01 -4.25
C ASP A 57 12.23 -1.41 -3.83
N GLN A 58 13.22 -1.53 -2.94
CA GLN A 58 13.68 -2.82 -2.43
C GLN A 58 12.56 -3.58 -1.72
N HIS A 59 11.73 -2.88 -0.96
CA HIS A 59 10.63 -3.50 -0.22
C HIS A 59 9.53 -4.02 -1.16
N THR A 60 9.16 -3.22 -2.15
CA THR A 60 8.14 -3.63 -3.14
C THR A 60 8.60 -4.75 -4.06
N ASP A 61 9.90 -4.83 -4.36
CA ASP A 61 10.48 -5.94 -5.12
C ASP A 61 10.34 -7.29 -4.41
N CYS A 62 10.39 -7.27 -3.07
CA CYS A 62 10.21 -8.48 -2.25
C CYS A 62 8.74 -8.90 -2.08
N MET A 63 7.78 -8.04 -2.42
CA MET A 63 6.36 -8.33 -2.27
C MET A 63 5.89 -9.41 -3.25
N THR A 64 5.07 -10.30 -2.76
CA THR A 64 4.29 -11.20 -3.61
C THR A 64 3.26 -10.42 -4.44
N GLU A 65 2.74 -11.00 -5.53
CA GLU A 65 1.70 -10.35 -6.35
C GLU A 65 0.43 -10.03 -5.52
N ARG A 66 0.13 -10.85 -4.52
CA ARG A 66 -0.96 -10.60 -3.57
C ARG A 66 -0.69 -9.36 -2.72
N GLU A 67 0.49 -9.23 -2.16
CA GLU A 67 0.89 -8.06 -1.35
C GLU A 67 0.95 -6.79 -2.19
N LYS A 68 1.44 -6.86 -3.43
CA LYS A 68 1.40 -5.74 -4.37
C LYS A 68 -0.02 -5.26 -4.64
N GLY A 69 -0.97 -6.18 -4.85
CA GLY A 69 -2.37 -5.84 -5.04
C GLY A 69 -3.00 -5.20 -3.81
N ILE A 70 -2.71 -5.71 -2.62
CA ILE A 70 -3.15 -5.09 -1.35
C ILE A 70 -2.51 -3.71 -1.18
N PHE A 71 -1.23 -3.55 -1.50
CA PHE A 71 -0.53 -2.28 -1.41
C PHE A 71 -1.11 -1.22 -2.35
N GLN A 72 -1.41 -1.57 -3.60
CA GLN A 72 -2.08 -0.67 -4.54
C GLN A 72 -3.44 -0.22 -4.02
N ALA A 73 -4.25 -1.15 -3.51
CA ALA A 73 -5.52 -0.82 -2.88
C ALA A 73 -5.35 0.09 -1.66
N ALA A 74 -4.34 -0.18 -0.82
CA ALA A 74 -4.03 0.63 0.35
C ALA A 74 -3.67 2.08 -0.03
N LEU A 75 -2.93 2.29 -1.13
CA LEU A 75 -2.63 3.62 -1.66
C LEU A 75 -3.89 4.37 -2.09
N GLU A 76 -4.85 3.68 -2.72
CA GLU A 76 -6.13 4.28 -3.11
C GLU A 76 -7.03 4.63 -1.92
N ILE A 77 -7.00 3.79 -0.88
CA ILE A 77 -7.80 3.97 0.35
C ILE A 77 -7.24 5.12 1.19
N GLU A 78 -5.94 5.10 1.48
CA GLU A 78 -5.29 6.01 2.44
C GLU A 78 -4.85 7.34 1.81
N LYS A 79 -4.60 7.37 0.50
CA LYS A 79 -4.17 8.55 -0.26
C LYS A 79 -3.00 9.29 0.41
N PRO A 80 -1.87 8.63 0.62
CA PRO A 80 -0.72 9.22 1.30
C PRO A 80 -0.23 10.48 0.57
N HIS A 81 0.29 11.44 1.32
CA HIS A 81 0.76 12.73 0.79
C HIS A 81 2.28 12.86 0.72
N SER A 82 3.00 11.91 1.29
CA SER A 82 4.46 11.90 1.32
C SER A 82 5.02 10.50 1.07
N VAL A 83 6.24 10.44 0.54
CA VAL A 83 6.95 9.16 0.32
C VAL A 83 7.11 8.38 1.62
N MET A 84 7.34 9.06 2.75
CA MET A 84 7.43 8.41 4.05
C MET A 84 6.13 7.73 4.48
N GLU A 85 4.97 8.36 4.18
CA GLU A 85 3.66 7.73 4.41
C GLU A 85 3.47 6.51 3.51
N VAL A 86 3.89 6.56 2.24
CA VAL A 86 3.88 5.43 1.31
C VAL A 86 4.73 4.27 1.84
N VAL A 87 5.94 4.57 2.33
CA VAL A 87 6.81 3.55 2.96
C VAL A 87 6.16 2.95 4.20
N ASN A 88 5.60 3.77 5.08
CA ASN A 88 4.89 3.26 6.25
C ASN A 88 3.68 2.41 5.85
N LEU A 89 2.95 2.80 4.82
CA LEU A 89 1.82 2.03 4.32
C LEU A 89 2.25 0.67 3.79
N SER A 90 3.37 0.59 3.05
CA SER A 90 3.92 -0.67 2.57
C SER A 90 4.30 -1.64 3.69
N CYS A 91 4.65 -1.12 4.87
CA CYS A 91 4.97 -1.90 6.07
C CYS A 91 3.75 -2.31 6.91
N ASN A 92 2.55 -1.85 6.56
CA ASN A 92 1.32 -2.07 7.32
C ASN A 92 0.26 -2.85 6.51
N LEU A 93 0.67 -3.73 5.61
CA LEU A 93 -0.27 -4.48 4.77
C LEU A 93 -1.14 -5.47 5.57
N ASP A 94 -0.70 -5.86 6.76
CA ASP A 94 -1.46 -6.65 7.74
C ASP A 94 -2.69 -5.93 8.28
N LYS A 95 -2.77 -4.60 8.13
CA LYS A 95 -3.93 -3.77 8.49
C LYS A 95 -5.00 -3.70 7.40
N PHE A 96 -4.82 -4.51 6.35
CA PHE A 96 -5.77 -4.64 5.25
C PHE A 96 -6.14 -6.10 5.05
N VAL A 97 -7.42 -6.35 4.77
CA VAL A 97 -7.94 -7.68 4.45
C VAL A 97 -8.34 -7.74 2.98
N LEU A 98 -7.88 -8.78 2.28
CA LEU A 98 -8.29 -9.07 0.92
C LEU A 98 -9.36 -10.19 0.94
N TYR A 99 -10.52 -9.88 0.41
CA TYR A 99 -11.57 -10.83 0.07
C TYR A 99 -11.36 -11.27 -1.37
N ASP A 100 -10.64 -12.39 -1.54
CA ASP A 100 -10.22 -12.90 -2.84
C ASP A 100 -11.41 -13.15 -3.79
N GLY A 101 -11.27 -12.71 -5.04
CA GLY A 101 -12.22 -12.98 -6.10
C GLY A 101 -13.56 -12.25 -5.98
N ILE A 102 -13.72 -11.37 -5.00
CA ILE A 102 -14.95 -10.58 -4.82
C ILE A 102 -14.94 -9.39 -5.78
N SER A 103 -15.88 -9.35 -6.72
CA SER A 103 -15.96 -8.35 -7.78
C SER A 103 -17.21 -7.44 -7.69
N SER A 104 -18.13 -7.72 -6.76
CA SER A 104 -19.37 -6.97 -6.61
C SER A 104 -19.79 -6.84 -5.14
N HIS A 105 -20.64 -5.84 -4.87
CA HIS A 105 -21.22 -5.67 -3.53
C HIS A 105 -22.08 -6.87 -3.12
N GLU A 106 -22.76 -7.53 -4.07
CA GLU A 106 -23.55 -8.72 -3.77
C GLU A 106 -22.66 -9.87 -3.27
N GLU A 107 -21.56 -10.13 -3.95
CA GLU A 107 -20.58 -11.15 -3.53
C GLU A 107 -19.94 -10.79 -2.18
N LEU A 108 -19.60 -9.51 -1.99
CA LEU A 108 -19.07 -9.00 -0.73
C LEU A 108 -20.08 -9.22 0.42
N GLY A 109 -21.33 -8.84 0.20
CA GLY A 109 -22.38 -9.02 1.20
C GLY A 109 -22.63 -10.50 1.53
N ARG A 110 -22.60 -11.38 0.54
CA ARG A 110 -22.68 -12.83 0.75
C ARG A 110 -21.51 -13.31 1.60
N ARG A 111 -20.28 -12.94 1.27
CA ARG A 111 -19.07 -13.34 1.98
C ARG A 111 -19.05 -12.87 3.44
N VAL A 112 -19.48 -11.64 3.68
CA VAL A 112 -19.54 -11.06 5.02
C VAL A 112 -20.61 -11.75 5.88
N LEU A 113 -21.79 -12.01 5.31
CA LEU A 113 -22.88 -12.64 6.03
C LEU A 113 -22.73 -14.16 6.19
N GLU A 114 -21.96 -14.84 5.32
CA GLU A 114 -21.62 -16.26 5.49
C GLU A 114 -20.81 -16.55 6.76
N SER A 115 -20.11 -15.54 7.31
CA SER A 115 -19.40 -15.66 8.58
C SER A 115 -20.33 -15.68 9.80
N GLU A 116 -21.59 -15.33 9.64
CA GLU A 116 -22.61 -15.37 10.70
C GLU A 116 -23.41 -16.66 10.60
N GLU A 117 -23.63 -17.35 11.72
CA GLU A 117 -24.47 -18.55 11.78
C GLU A 117 -25.94 -18.20 11.50
N MET A 118 -26.34 -18.23 10.24
CA MET A 118 -27.71 -17.96 9.81
C MET A 118 -28.41 -19.22 9.35
N SER A 119 -29.73 -19.29 9.61
CA SER A 119 -30.55 -20.37 9.06
C SER A 119 -30.75 -20.18 7.54
N GLU A 120 -30.79 -21.29 6.78
CA GLU A 120 -31.07 -21.27 5.33
C GLU A 120 -32.33 -20.49 4.97
N LYS A 121 -33.35 -20.51 5.84
CA LYS A 121 -34.61 -19.78 5.63
C LYS A 121 -34.41 -18.27 5.70
N THR A 122 -33.52 -17.78 6.58
CA THR A 122 -33.21 -16.36 6.71
C THR A 122 -32.42 -15.88 5.50
N ALA A 123 -31.49 -16.68 4.99
CA ALA A 123 -30.67 -16.37 3.83
C ALA A 123 -31.50 -16.03 2.57
N LEU A 124 -32.70 -16.66 2.40
CA LEU A 124 -33.60 -16.41 1.26
C LEU A 124 -34.21 -15.01 1.23
N TYR A 125 -34.21 -14.29 2.34
CA TYR A 125 -34.82 -12.96 2.46
C TYR A 125 -33.76 -11.83 2.60
N LEU A 126 -32.48 -12.16 2.49
CA LEU A 126 -31.40 -11.17 2.62
C LEU A 126 -31.12 -10.50 1.29
N ASP A 127 -31.01 -9.19 1.33
CA ASP A 127 -30.46 -8.39 0.24
C ASP A 127 -28.94 -8.33 0.41
N TYR A 128 -28.22 -9.23 -0.26
CA TYR A 128 -26.76 -9.30 -0.22
C TYR A 128 -26.11 -8.05 -0.83
N GLY A 129 -26.74 -7.43 -1.84
CA GLY A 129 -26.24 -6.20 -2.44
C GLY A 129 -26.22 -5.05 -1.42
N ALA A 130 -27.36 -4.84 -0.75
CA ALA A 130 -27.47 -3.82 0.31
C ALA A 130 -26.52 -4.10 1.50
N ALA A 131 -26.32 -5.37 1.85
CA ALA A 131 -25.38 -5.76 2.90
C ALA A 131 -23.91 -5.44 2.52
N GLY A 132 -23.51 -5.73 1.29
CA GLY A 132 -22.20 -5.42 0.77
C GLY A 132 -21.94 -3.92 0.65
N GLU A 133 -22.90 -3.15 0.15
CA GLU A 133 -22.82 -1.68 0.10
C GLU A 133 -22.67 -1.09 1.52
N LYS A 134 -23.44 -1.60 2.47
CA LYS A 134 -23.35 -1.17 3.87
C LYS A 134 -21.98 -1.49 4.47
N TYR A 135 -21.45 -2.69 4.19
CA TYR A 135 -20.12 -3.07 4.63
C TYR A 135 -19.05 -2.14 4.02
N ALA A 136 -19.08 -1.94 2.71
CA ALA A 136 -18.15 -1.05 2.01
C ALA A 136 -18.25 0.41 2.51
N GLY A 137 -19.43 0.88 2.87
CA GLY A 137 -19.63 2.21 3.44
C GLY A 137 -19.14 2.36 4.89
N SER A 138 -19.03 1.26 5.64
CA SER A 138 -18.58 1.27 7.04
C SER A 138 -17.08 0.95 7.18
N HIS A 139 -16.49 0.31 6.18
CA HIS A 139 -15.08 -0.06 6.14
C HIS A 139 -14.45 0.60 4.90
N ALA A 140 -13.42 1.43 5.11
CA ALA A 140 -12.71 1.98 3.97
C ALA A 140 -12.12 0.84 3.13
N GLY A 141 -12.49 0.77 1.85
CA GLY A 141 -12.07 -0.31 0.96
C GLY A 141 -12.32 0.01 -0.50
N CYS A 142 -11.72 -0.78 -1.39
CA CYS A 142 -11.91 -0.68 -2.84
C CYS A 142 -11.89 -2.06 -3.52
N PHE A 143 -12.50 -2.15 -4.71
CA PHE A 143 -12.40 -3.31 -5.58
C PHE A 143 -11.10 -3.26 -6.38
N THR A 144 -10.45 -4.40 -6.51
CA THR A 144 -9.24 -4.62 -7.30
C THR A 144 -9.41 -5.83 -8.22
N ASP A 145 -8.47 -6.05 -9.11
CA ASP A 145 -8.45 -7.26 -9.95
C ASP A 145 -8.31 -8.57 -9.15
N LEU A 146 -7.80 -8.48 -7.91
CA LEU A 146 -7.66 -9.64 -7.02
C LEU A 146 -8.90 -9.88 -6.16
N GLY A 147 -9.75 -8.86 -5.98
CA GLY A 147 -10.91 -8.92 -5.11
C GLY A 147 -11.20 -7.59 -4.41
N TYR A 148 -11.92 -7.64 -3.29
CA TYR A 148 -12.20 -6.45 -2.48
C TYR A 148 -11.20 -6.34 -1.33
N VAL A 149 -10.51 -5.21 -1.24
CA VAL A 149 -9.58 -4.90 -0.13
C VAL A 149 -10.22 -3.90 0.80
N ALA A 150 -10.19 -4.17 2.10
CA ALA A 150 -10.75 -3.28 3.13
C ALA A 150 -9.77 -3.10 4.29
N ARG A 151 -9.89 -1.94 4.98
CA ARG A 151 -9.22 -1.71 6.27
C ARG A 151 -9.78 -2.65 7.34
N THR A 152 -8.90 -3.18 8.20
CA THR A 152 -9.30 -3.93 9.39
C THR A 152 -9.88 -3.04 10.49
N GLY A 153 -9.66 -1.72 10.40
CA GLY A 153 -10.01 -0.75 11.45
C GLY A 153 -8.90 -0.54 12.49
N GLU A 154 -7.83 -1.33 12.43
CA GLU A 154 -6.65 -1.12 13.27
C GLU A 154 -5.86 0.11 12.81
N ALA A 155 -5.19 0.79 13.75
CA ALA A 155 -4.36 1.95 13.45
C ALA A 155 -3.11 1.54 12.67
N LEU A 156 -2.72 2.37 11.69
CA LEU A 156 -1.42 2.22 11.02
C LEU A 156 -0.30 2.58 11.99
N GLU A 157 0.73 1.77 12.03
CA GLU A 157 1.88 1.96 12.90
C GLU A 157 2.99 2.72 12.16
N PRO A 158 3.63 3.72 12.78
CA PRO A 158 4.78 4.40 12.19
C PRO A 158 6.03 3.53 12.31
N LEU A 159 6.10 2.46 11.49
CA LEU A 159 7.19 1.47 11.51
C LEU A 159 8.48 2.01 10.89
N TYR A 160 8.37 2.97 9.97
CA TYR A 160 9.48 3.63 9.33
C TYR A 160 9.54 5.11 9.76
N ASP A 161 10.68 5.55 10.29
CA ASP A 161 10.90 6.94 10.76
C ASP A 161 11.91 7.71 9.89
N GLY A 162 12.30 7.10 8.78
CA GLY A 162 13.28 7.67 7.85
C GLY A 162 14.72 7.28 8.18
N GLU A 163 14.96 6.39 9.12
CA GLU A 163 16.21 5.67 9.26
C GLU A 163 16.18 4.41 8.37
N TYR A 164 17.32 3.95 7.93
CA TYR A 164 17.45 2.86 6.93
C TYR A 164 16.90 1.50 7.39
N LEU A 165 16.56 1.35 8.65
CA LEU A 165 16.01 0.11 9.20
C LEU A 165 14.65 0.35 9.83
N PRO A 166 13.62 -0.42 9.47
CA PRO A 166 12.34 -0.39 10.15
C PRO A 166 12.49 -0.80 11.62
N LYS A 167 11.56 -0.35 12.45
CA LYS A 167 11.53 -0.62 13.90
C LYS A 167 11.43 -2.12 14.19
N PRO A 168 11.83 -2.58 15.41
CA PRO A 168 11.67 -3.96 15.82
C PRO A 168 10.21 -4.43 15.69
N GLY A 169 10.00 -5.57 15.06
CA GLY A 169 8.68 -6.13 14.75
C GLY A 169 8.39 -6.26 13.25
N TYR A 170 9.13 -5.54 12.42
CA TYR A 170 9.08 -5.70 10.98
C TYR A 170 9.83 -6.96 10.54
N ASP A 171 9.20 -7.77 9.70
CA ASP A 171 9.86 -8.97 9.16
C ASP A 171 10.94 -8.57 8.14
N LYS A 172 12.18 -8.85 8.50
CA LYS A 172 13.37 -8.49 7.70
C LYS A 172 13.67 -9.48 6.57
N SER A 173 12.79 -10.44 6.30
CA SER A 173 13.08 -11.53 5.34
C SER A 173 13.34 -11.04 3.91
N CYS A 174 12.98 -9.80 3.61
CA CYS A 174 13.15 -9.17 2.30
C CYS A 174 14.32 -8.17 2.21
N ILE A 175 15.05 -7.90 3.30
CA ILE A 175 16.18 -6.97 3.29
C ILE A 175 17.47 -7.74 3.55
N ILE A 176 18.03 -8.37 2.54
CA ILE A 176 19.40 -8.95 2.54
C ILE A 176 20.16 -8.41 1.33
#